data_aa05c20ee232b327303bd9a0069a198c
#
_entry.id   aa05c20ee232b327303bd9a0069a198c
#
_cell.length_a   1.000
_cell.length_b   1.000
_cell.length_c   1.000
_cell.angle_alpha   90.00
_cell.angle_beta   90.00
_cell.angle_gamma   90.00
#
_symmetry.space_group_name_H-M   'P 1'
#
loop_
_entity.id
_entity.type
_entity.pdbx_description
1 polymer ?
#
loop_
_entity_poly.entity_id
_entity_poly.type
_entity_poly.pdbx_seq_one_letter_code
_entity_poly.pdbx_strand_id
1 'polypeptide(L)'
;SGSLFPEDGTVKLDGTDLSNMSAHRRAKYIARVFQNPSVGTCSKMTIFENMSLADNKTKSFNLTPGLNKKRYDFYRSSLETLGMGLENRMDTRAGALSGGQRQALALIMATLYTPKLLLLDEHTAALDPRSADVVMNLTRKVIEEKNITALMVTHNLRYAVEYGTRSIMMHEGNIVLDVCGEEKKNKSIDDYLKQFNEISIECGN
;
A
#
# COMPACT_ATOMS: atom_id res chain seq x y z
N SER A 1 -9.06 4.76 -5.90
CA SER A 1 -7.93 5.12 -6.79
C SER A 1 -8.34 6.07 -7.92
N GLY A 2 -9.56 5.97 -8.46
CA GLY A 2 -10.05 6.76 -9.59
C GLY A 2 -10.02 6.00 -10.92
N SER A 3 -9.87 4.69 -10.88
CA SER A 3 -10.06 3.81 -12.03
C SER A 3 -11.54 3.64 -12.39
N LEU A 4 -12.40 3.73 -11.37
CA LEU A 4 -13.85 3.72 -11.48
C LEU A 4 -14.41 4.95 -10.81
N PHE A 5 -15.54 5.42 -11.27
CA PHE A 5 -16.33 6.49 -10.67
C PHE A 5 -17.55 5.90 -9.97
N PRO A 6 -17.98 6.44 -8.83
CA PRO A 6 -19.22 6.00 -8.21
C PRO A 6 -20.40 6.34 -9.15
N GLU A 7 -21.35 5.42 -9.28
CA GLU A 7 -22.60 5.66 -9.99
C GLU A 7 -23.50 6.58 -9.16
N ASP A 8 -23.44 6.43 -7.83
CA ASP A 8 -24.16 7.26 -6.87
C ASP A 8 -23.29 7.51 -5.63
N GLY A 9 -23.65 8.50 -4.83
CA GLY A 9 -22.94 8.91 -3.63
C GLY A 9 -21.67 9.75 -3.85
N THR A 10 -20.88 9.97 -2.81
CA THR A 10 -19.68 10.82 -2.85
C THR A 10 -18.49 10.16 -2.15
N VAL A 11 -17.30 10.40 -2.69
CA VAL A 11 -16.02 10.01 -2.08
C VAL A 11 -15.28 11.26 -1.64
N LYS A 12 -15.15 11.45 -0.32
CA LYS A 12 -14.45 12.60 0.26
C LYS A 12 -13.19 12.17 1.02
N LEU A 13 -12.14 12.97 0.92
CA LEU A 13 -10.89 12.82 1.67
C LEU A 13 -10.53 14.18 2.28
N ASP A 14 -10.48 14.28 3.61
CA ASP A 14 -10.30 15.53 4.36
C ASP A 14 -11.22 16.66 3.87
N GLY A 15 -12.49 16.35 3.68
CA GLY A 15 -13.50 17.32 3.18
C GLY A 15 -13.41 17.61 1.68
N THR A 16 -12.35 17.19 0.98
CA THR A 16 -12.22 17.36 -0.47
C THR A 16 -13.01 16.27 -1.20
N ASP A 17 -13.92 16.66 -2.06
CA ASP A 17 -14.67 15.73 -2.92
C ASP A 17 -13.77 15.22 -4.05
N LEU A 18 -13.60 13.90 -4.10
CA LEU A 18 -12.82 13.20 -5.11
C LEU A 18 -13.70 12.50 -6.15
N SER A 19 -15.02 12.50 -6.01
CA SER A 19 -15.94 11.66 -6.81
C SER A 19 -15.70 11.76 -8.32
N ASN A 20 -15.53 12.98 -8.84
CA ASN A 20 -15.29 13.25 -10.25
C ASN A 20 -13.81 13.59 -10.58
N MET A 21 -12.91 13.42 -9.61
CA MET A 21 -11.51 13.75 -9.81
C MET A 21 -10.79 12.62 -10.56
N SER A 22 -10.07 12.97 -11.62
CA SER A 22 -9.28 11.99 -12.39
C SER A 22 -8.17 11.33 -11.56
N ALA A 23 -7.78 10.11 -11.91
CA ALA A 23 -6.80 9.32 -11.19
C ALA A 23 -5.46 10.07 -10.97
N HIS A 24 -4.96 10.80 -11.99
CA HIS A 24 -3.71 11.56 -11.86
C HIS A 24 -3.81 12.71 -10.86
N ARG A 25 -4.99 13.35 -10.72
CA ARG A 25 -5.22 14.39 -9.71
C ARG A 25 -5.34 13.80 -8.31
N ARG A 26 -6.04 12.64 -8.17
CA ARG A 26 -6.11 11.90 -6.89
C ARG A 26 -4.75 11.41 -6.44
N ALA A 27 -3.83 11.13 -7.37
CA ALA A 27 -2.48 10.68 -7.06
C ALA A 27 -1.66 11.65 -6.18
N LYS A 28 -2.07 12.92 -6.07
CA LYS A 28 -1.48 13.88 -5.13
C LYS A 28 -1.81 13.56 -3.67
N TYR A 29 -2.93 12.91 -3.43
CA TYR A 29 -3.47 12.63 -2.09
C TYR A 29 -3.39 11.16 -1.73
N ILE A 30 -3.54 10.29 -2.75
CA ILE A 30 -3.66 8.84 -2.58
C ILE A 30 -2.43 8.17 -3.19
N ALA A 31 -1.78 7.32 -2.40
CA ALA A 31 -0.78 6.39 -2.90
C ALA A 31 -1.34 4.97 -2.90
N ARG A 32 -0.81 4.09 -3.75
CA ARG A 32 -1.21 2.68 -3.82
C ARG A 32 0.02 1.78 -3.92
N VAL A 33 0.00 0.71 -3.15
CA VAL A 33 0.91 -0.42 -3.28
C VAL A 33 0.11 -1.59 -3.84
N PHE A 34 0.59 -2.16 -4.94
CA PHE A 34 -0.09 -3.21 -5.70
C PHE A 34 0.32 -4.59 -5.20
N GLN A 35 -0.51 -5.58 -5.45
CA GLN A 35 -0.23 -6.99 -5.21
C GLN A 35 1.04 -7.44 -5.95
N ASN A 36 1.16 -7.09 -7.23
CA ASN A 36 2.37 -7.34 -8.00
C ASN A 36 3.31 -6.12 -7.93
N PRO A 37 4.49 -6.25 -7.28
CA PRO A 37 5.43 -5.14 -7.14
C PRO A 37 5.98 -4.63 -8.48
N SER A 38 5.90 -5.40 -9.55
CA SER A 38 6.33 -4.98 -10.89
C SER A 38 5.43 -3.90 -11.50
N VAL A 39 4.21 -3.72 -10.98
CA VAL A 39 3.31 -2.62 -11.38
C VAL A 39 3.74 -1.31 -10.73
N GLY A 40 4.25 -1.38 -9.50
CA GLY A 40 4.70 -0.21 -8.71
C GLY A 40 6.15 0.19 -8.96
N THR A 41 6.95 -0.63 -9.67
CA THR A 41 8.38 -0.39 -9.92
C THR A 41 8.75 -0.61 -11.38
N CYS A 42 9.72 0.13 -11.88
CA CYS A 42 10.27 -0.09 -13.22
C CYS A 42 11.45 -1.06 -13.13
N SER A 43 11.23 -2.33 -13.53
CA SER A 43 12.21 -3.42 -13.38
C SER A 43 13.53 -3.19 -14.11
N LYS A 44 13.51 -2.44 -15.23
CA LYS A 44 14.69 -2.11 -16.03
C LYS A 44 15.52 -0.96 -15.46
N MET A 45 14.92 -0.15 -14.58
CA MET A 45 15.56 0.98 -13.93
C MET A 45 16.24 0.54 -12.62
N THR A 46 17.27 1.26 -12.22
CA THR A 46 17.96 1.07 -10.93
C THR A 46 17.06 1.51 -9.77
N ILE A 47 17.44 1.14 -8.54
CA ILE A 47 16.75 1.63 -7.33
C ILE A 47 16.76 3.16 -7.30
N PHE A 48 17.91 3.79 -7.56
CA PHE A 48 18.04 5.25 -7.60
C PHE A 48 17.11 5.89 -8.63
N GLU A 49 17.02 5.33 -9.84
CA GLU A 49 16.13 5.82 -10.90
C GLU A 49 14.66 5.69 -10.51
N ASN A 50 14.26 4.55 -9.92
CA ASN A 50 12.92 4.32 -9.40
C ASN A 50 12.55 5.34 -8.31
N MET A 51 13.44 5.59 -7.34
CA MET A 51 13.26 6.59 -6.29
C MET A 51 13.15 8.00 -6.86
N SER A 52 13.99 8.36 -7.85
CA SER A 52 13.92 9.65 -8.54
C SER A 52 12.59 9.84 -9.28
N LEU A 53 12.10 8.78 -9.92
CA LEU A 53 10.79 8.80 -10.60
C LEU A 53 9.65 9.04 -9.60
N ALA A 54 9.66 8.35 -8.46
CA ALA A 54 8.69 8.55 -7.40
C ALA A 54 8.74 9.97 -6.82
N ASP A 55 9.93 10.53 -6.65
CA ASP A 55 10.16 11.90 -6.16
C ASP A 55 9.62 12.97 -7.11
N ASN A 56 9.50 12.68 -8.40
CA ASN A 56 8.98 13.61 -9.40
C ASN A 56 7.44 13.61 -9.49
N LYS A 57 6.76 12.69 -8.81
CA LYS A 57 5.30 12.50 -8.88
C LYS A 57 4.48 13.77 -8.61
N THR A 58 4.97 14.64 -7.71
CA THR A 58 4.27 15.88 -7.30
C THR A 58 4.80 17.13 -7.98
N LYS A 59 5.81 17.01 -8.82
CA LYS A 59 6.46 18.15 -9.48
C LYS A 59 5.79 18.47 -10.81
N SER A 60 5.82 19.75 -11.20
CA SER A 60 5.38 20.17 -12.52
C SER A 60 6.30 19.59 -13.59
N PHE A 61 5.73 19.19 -14.71
CA PHE A 61 6.49 18.76 -15.89
C PHE A 61 7.25 19.96 -16.45
N ASN A 62 8.56 19.82 -16.53
CA ASN A 62 9.46 20.79 -17.14
C ASN A 62 10.65 20.07 -17.78
N LEU A 63 11.58 20.81 -18.39
CA LEU A 63 12.77 20.28 -19.05
C LEU A 63 13.92 19.92 -18.07
N THR A 64 13.65 19.81 -16.77
CA THR A 64 14.67 19.39 -15.80
C THR A 64 14.91 17.88 -15.91
N PRO A 65 16.16 17.40 -15.69
CA PRO A 65 16.46 15.98 -15.67
C PRO A 65 15.59 15.21 -14.69
N GLY A 66 15.03 14.07 -15.11
CA GLY A 66 14.21 13.21 -14.26
C GLY A 66 14.99 12.56 -13.10
N LEU A 67 16.32 12.48 -13.21
CA LEU A 67 17.20 11.95 -12.17
C LEU A 67 17.67 13.07 -11.25
N ASN A 68 17.35 12.95 -9.96
CA ASN A 68 17.71 13.95 -8.96
C ASN A 68 18.91 13.50 -8.12
N LYS A 69 20.12 13.67 -8.68
CA LYS A 69 21.38 13.30 -8.02
C LYS A 69 21.60 14.02 -6.67
N LYS A 70 21.06 15.23 -6.50
CA LYS A 70 21.17 15.98 -5.24
C LYS A 70 20.39 15.35 -4.08
N ARG A 71 19.45 14.45 -4.39
CA ARG A 71 18.65 13.73 -3.38
C ARG A 71 19.10 12.29 -3.17
N TYR A 72 20.26 11.90 -3.69
CA TYR A 72 20.79 10.56 -3.56
C TYR A 72 20.85 10.10 -2.09
N ASP A 73 21.43 10.92 -1.22
CA ASP A 73 21.56 10.60 0.21
C ASP A 73 20.19 10.51 0.91
N PHE A 74 19.26 11.35 0.53
CA PHE A 74 17.89 11.27 1.04
C PHE A 74 17.20 9.95 0.65
N TYR A 75 17.38 9.50 -0.60
CA TYR A 75 16.82 8.21 -1.01
C TYR A 75 17.49 7.05 -0.29
N ARG A 76 18.80 7.12 -0.14
CA ARG A 76 19.60 6.14 0.58
C ARG A 76 19.12 6.02 2.04
N SER A 77 19.00 7.14 2.76
CA SER A 77 18.50 7.16 4.13
C SER A 77 17.06 6.63 4.24
N SER A 78 16.21 6.96 3.26
CA SER A 78 14.84 6.42 3.23
C SER A 78 14.81 4.89 3.08
N LEU A 79 15.72 4.32 2.30
CA LEU A 79 15.84 2.86 2.11
C LEU A 79 16.47 2.16 3.31
N GLU A 80 17.38 2.83 4.02
CA GLU A 80 18.02 2.32 5.24
C GLU A 80 17.00 1.99 6.32
N THR A 81 15.90 2.74 6.42
CA THR A 81 14.81 2.47 7.38
C THR A 81 14.15 1.10 7.19
N LEU A 82 14.30 0.49 6.01
CA LEU A 82 13.79 -0.84 5.70
C LEU A 82 14.62 -1.98 6.32
N GLY A 83 15.90 -1.75 6.60
CA GLY A 83 16.82 -2.77 7.11
C GLY A 83 17.04 -3.97 6.16
N MET A 84 16.87 -3.75 4.83
CA MET A 84 16.97 -4.80 3.79
C MET A 84 18.22 -4.68 2.92
N GLY A 85 19.13 -3.76 3.25
CA GLY A 85 20.38 -3.53 2.53
C GLY A 85 20.22 -2.85 1.17
N LEU A 86 19.04 -2.30 0.86
CA LEU A 86 18.76 -1.64 -0.42
C LEU A 86 19.53 -0.31 -0.56
N GLU A 87 19.82 0.35 0.54
CA GLU A 87 20.62 1.59 0.62
C GLU A 87 22.05 1.42 0.08
N ASN A 88 22.56 0.18 0.07
CA ASN A 88 23.89 -0.15 -0.45
C ASN A 88 23.85 -0.67 -1.90
N ARG A 89 22.68 -0.69 -2.51
CA ARG A 89 22.43 -1.29 -3.83
C ARG A 89 21.73 -0.33 -4.79
N MET A 90 21.96 0.98 -4.63
CA MET A 90 21.26 2.03 -5.38
C MET A 90 21.36 1.88 -6.91
N ASP A 91 22.47 1.32 -7.41
CA ASP A 91 22.70 1.09 -8.85
C ASP A 91 22.20 -0.29 -9.33
N THR A 92 21.64 -1.11 -8.42
CA THR A 92 21.05 -2.40 -8.80
C THR A 92 19.70 -2.16 -9.47
N ARG A 93 19.44 -2.85 -10.59
CA ARG A 93 18.14 -2.81 -11.26
C ARG A 93 17.05 -3.41 -10.36
N ALA A 94 15.89 -2.77 -10.29
CA ALA A 94 14.77 -3.26 -9.48
C ALA A 94 14.32 -4.68 -9.89
N GLY A 95 14.52 -5.06 -11.16
CA GLY A 95 14.26 -6.41 -11.64
C GLY A 95 15.12 -7.51 -11.01
N ALA A 96 16.31 -7.18 -10.46
CA ALA A 96 17.22 -8.12 -9.81
C ALA A 96 16.94 -8.26 -8.29
N LEU A 97 15.96 -7.55 -7.76
CA LEU A 97 15.54 -7.65 -6.36
C LEU A 97 14.65 -8.88 -6.14
N SER A 98 14.70 -9.45 -4.91
CA SER A 98 13.70 -10.44 -4.50
C SER A 98 12.29 -9.82 -4.48
N GLY A 99 11.26 -10.65 -4.47
CA GLY A 99 9.86 -10.19 -4.39
C GLY A 99 9.63 -9.26 -3.19
N GLY A 100 10.07 -9.67 -2.00
CA GLY A 100 9.95 -8.87 -0.77
C GLY A 100 10.74 -7.56 -0.83
N GLN A 101 11.98 -7.58 -1.33
CA GLN A 101 12.78 -6.36 -1.52
C GLN A 101 12.14 -5.39 -2.49
N ARG A 102 11.56 -5.90 -3.59
CA ARG A 102 10.87 -5.06 -4.58
C ARG A 102 9.57 -4.48 -4.02
N GLN A 103 8.84 -5.25 -3.20
CA GLN A 103 7.65 -4.78 -2.54
C GLN A 103 7.96 -3.69 -1.50
N ALA A 104 9.04 -3.87 -0.73
CA ALA A 104 9.53 -2.86 0.21
C ALA A 104 9.97 -1.57 -0.51
N LEU A 105 10.64 -1.70 -1.68
CA LEU A 105 10.95 -0.55 -2.54
C LEU A 105 9.67 0.16 -2.99
N ALA A 106 8.66 -0.58 -3.48
CA ALA A 106 7.38 -0.01 -3.89
C ALA A 106 6.68 0.74 -2.73
N LEU A 107 6.73 0.20 -1.52
CA LEU A 107 6.19 0.84 -0.32
C LEU A 107 6.88 2.18 -0.02
N ILE A 108 8.21 2.23 -0.01
CA ILE A 108 8.96 3.48 0.21
C ILE A 108 8.68 4.48 -0.90
N MET A 109 8.66 4.06 -2.16
CA MET A 109 8.29 4.93 -3.29
C MET A 109 6.89 5.52 -3.13
N ALA A 110 5.91 4.72 -2.69
CA ALA A 110 4.53 5.15 -2.46
C ALA A 110 4.40 6.14 -1.28
N THR A 111 5.30 6.06 -0.30
CA THR A 111 5.29 6.86 0.93
C THR A 111 6.43 7.87 1.03
N LEU A 112 7.18 8.09 -0.06
CA LEU A 112 8.29 9.06 -0.12
C LEU A 112 7.82 10.47 0.23
N TYR A 113 6.66 10.85 -0.31
CA TYR A 113 5.83 11.94 0.20
C TYR A 113 4.67 11.33 0.95
N THR A 114 4.45 11.75 2.18
CA THR A 114 3.37 11.24 3.03
C THR A 114 2.01 11.43 2.36
N PRO A 115 1.36 10.37 1.86
CA PRO A 115 0.04 10.49 1.27
C PRO A 115 -1.00 10.69 2.36
N LYS A 116 -2.14 11.29 2.03
CA LYS A 116 -3.29 11.36 2.95
C LYS A 116 -3.96 10.01 3.13
N LEU A 117 -3.91 9.16 2.11
CA LEU A 117 -4.44 7.79 2.13
C LEU A 117 -3.49 6.85 1.38
N LEU A 118 -3.09 5.77 2.03
CA LEU A 118 -2.34 4.66 1.43
C LEU A 118 -3.28 3.49 1.17
N LEU A 119 -3.41 3.08 -0.07
CA LEU A 119 -4.15 1.89 -0.48
C LEU A 119 -3.18 0.72 -0.61
N LEU A 120 -3.43 -0.35 0.13
CA LEU A 120 -2.66 -1.59 0.13
C LEU A 120 -3.54 -2.70 -0.44
N ASP A 121 -3.27 -3.11 -1.66
CA ASP A 121 -4.11 -4.05 -2.40
C ASP A 121 -3.42 -5.41 -2.44
N GLU A 122 -3.75 -6.28 -1.48
CA GLU A 122 -3.15 -7.62 -1.32
C GLU A 122 -1.62 -7.63 -1.46
N HIS A 123 -0.97 -6.58 -1.01
CA HIS A 123 0.42 -6.25 -1.34
C HIS A 123 1.48 -7.26 -0.85
N THR A 124 1.07 -8.33 -0.16
CA THR A 124 1.94 -9.43 0.27
C THR A 124 1.54 -10.78 -0.31
N ALA A 125 0.43 -10.88 -1.06
CA ALA A 125 -0.10 -12.15 -1.53
C ALA A 125 0.82 -12.89 -2.51
N ALA A 126 1.66 -12.17 -3.27
CA ALA A 126 2.61 -12.76 -4.22
C ALA A 126 3.97 -13.14 -3.58
N LEU A 127 4.11 -13.03 -2.25
CA LEU A 127 5.35 -13.30 -1.52
C LEU A 127 5.29 -14.63 -0.79
N ASP A 128 6.46 -15.22 -0.55
CA ASP A 128 6.57 -16.32 0.40
C ASP A 128 6.21 -15.86 1.83
N PRO A 129 5.76 -16.75 2.73
CA PRO A 129 5.24 -16.38 4.04
C PRO A 129 6.23 -15.54 4.88
N ARG A 130 7.52 -15.86 4.84
CA ARG A 130 8.55 -15.14 5.60
C ARG A 130 8.74 -13.72 5.08
N SER A 131 8.83 -13.57 3.76
CA SER A 131 8.93 -12.26 3.11
C SER A 131 7.65 -11.43 3.33
N ALA A 132 6.48 -12.05 3.31
CA ALA A 132 5.21 -11.40 3.57
C ALA A 132 5.16 -10.81 4.99
N ASP A 133 5.57 -11.56 6.01
CA ASP A 133 5.61 -11.07 7.39
C ASP A 133 6.60 -9.90 7.56
N VAL A 134 7.77 -9.98 6.93
CA VAL A 134 8.73 -8.86 6.92
C VAL A 134 8.13 -7.61 6.29
N VAL A 135 7.51 -7.73 5.12
CA VAL A 135 6.88 -6.59 4.43
C VAL A 135 5.70 -6.03 5.22
N MET A 136 4.87 -6.89 5.86
CA MET A 136 3.78 -6.43 6.72
C MET A 136 4.26 -5.63 7.92
N ASN A 137 5.32 -6.08 8.59
CA ASN A 137 5.93 -5.36 9.71
C ASN A 137 6.52 -4.01 9.27
N LEU A 138 7.19 -3.97 8.12
CA LEU A 138 7.69 -2.73 7.53
C LEU A 138 6.54 -1.78 7.16
N THR A 139 5.45 -2.31 6.60
CA THR A 139 4.26 -1.53 6.26
C THR A 139 3.67 -0.87 7.49
N ARG A 140 3.49 -1.63 8.58
CA ARG A 140 3.02 -1.11 9.87
C ARG A 140 3.93 0.00 10.39
N LYS A 141 5.23 -0.26 10.45
CA LYS A 141 6.23 0.72 10.90
C LYS A 141 6.15 2.04 10.11
N VAL A 142 6.11 1.98 8.79
CA VAL A 142 6.02 3.18 7.93
C VAL A 142 4.72 3.94 8.15
N ILE A 143 3.59 3.23 8.32
CA ILE A 143 2.27 3.84 8.59
C ILE A 143 2.29 4.58 9.93
N GLU A 144 2.79 3.94 10.98
CA GLU A 144 2.87 4.50 12.33
C GLU A 144 3.82 5.69 12.40
N GLU A 145 5.05 5.56 11.90
CA GLU A 145 6.07 6.62 11.93
C GLU A 145 5.64 7.87 11.14
N LYS A 146 4.93 7.69 10.02
CA LYS A 146 4.47 8.79 9.17
C LYS A 146 3.03 9.22 9.45
N ASN A 147 2.35 8.59 10.41
CA ASN A 147 0.95 8.83 10.76
C ASN A 147 0.03 8.84 9.52
N ILE A 148 0.13 7.80 8.70
CA ILE A 148 -0.62 7.66 7.45
C ILE A 148 -1.93 6.94 7.71
N THR A 149 -3.05 7.46 7.19
CA THR A 149 -4.28 6.66 7.06
C THR A 149 -4.10 5.62 5.98
N ALA A 150 -4.32 4.34 6.32
CA ALA A 150 -4.17 3.24 5.38
C ALA A 150 -5.46 2.42 5.27
N LEU A 151 -5.76 1.99 4.05
CA LEU A 151 -6.81 1.01 3.74
C LEU A 151 -6.16 -0.20 3.09
N MET A 152 -6.20 -1.34 3.79
CA MET A 152 -5.64 -2.60 3.32
C MET A 152 -6.75 -3.56 2.90
N VAL A 153 -6.66 -4.08 1.68
CA VAL A 153 -7.44 -5.22 1.23
C VAL A 153 -6.59 -6.48 1.39
N THR A 154 -7.12 -7.50 2.02
CA THR A 154 -6.45 -8.78 2.22
C THR A 154 -7.46 -9.92 2.32
N HIS A 155 -7.11 -11.10 1.81
CA HIS A 155 -7.82 -12.34 2.07
C HIS A 155 -7.18 -13.16 3.22
N ASN A 156 -6.07 -12.68 3.78
CA ASN A 156 -5.40 -13.35 4.91
C ASN A 156 -6.02 -12.89 6.23
N LEU A 157 -6.82 -13.77 6.85
CA LEU A 157 -7.53 -13.47 8.09
C LEU A 157 -6.57 -13.15 9.26
N ARG A 158 -5.39 -13.77 9.31
CA ARG A 158 -4.39 -13.43 10.31
C ARG A 158 -4.01 -11.95 10.23
N TYR A 159 -3.76 -11.43 9.04
CA TYR A 159 -3.44 -10.02 8.86
C TYR A 159 -4.65 -9.12 9.17
N ALA A 160 -5.86 -9.55 8.85
CA ALA A 160 -7.08 -8.79 9.20
C ALA A 160 -7.27 -8.65 10.71
N VAL A 161 -6.90 -9.69 11.49
CA VAL A 161 -6.92 -9.68 12.96
C VAL A 161 -5.77 -8.84 13.53
N GLU A 162 -4.53 -9.10 13.09
CA GLU A 162 -3.32 -8.54 13.71
C GLU A 162 -3.07 -7.05 13.37
N TYR A 163 -3.50 -6.59 12.19
CA TYR A 163 -3.18 -5.26 11.69
C TYR A 163 -4.40 -4.34 11.58
N GLY A 164 -4.14 -3.03 11.69
CA GLY A 164 -5.17 -1.99 11.59
C GLY A 164 -6.04 -1.85 12.84
N THR A 165 -6.77 -0.75 12.91
CA THR A 165 -7.64 -0.36 14.03
C THR A 165 -9.12 -0.67 13.79
N ARG A 166 -9.50 -1.01 12.56
CA ARG A 166 -10.84 -1.35 12.11
C ARG A 166 -10.77 -2.47 11.08
N SER A 167 -11.69 -3.40 11.12
CA SER A 167 -11.85 -4.45 10.10
C SER A 167 -13.25 -4.41 9.52
N ILE A 168 -13.33 -4.47 8.20
CA ILE A 168 -14.57 -4.49 7.44
C ILE A 168 -14.55 -5.76 6.59
N MET A 169 -15.58 -6.59 6.69
CA MET A 169 -15.79 -7.71 5.79
C MET A 169 -16.87 -7.33 4.79
N MET A 170 -16.62 -7.61 3.52
CA MET A 170 -17.57 -7.32 2.44
C MET A 170 -17.94 -8.61 1.73
N HIS A 171 -19.22 -8.73 1.39
CA HIS A 171 -19.75 -9.82 0.58
C HIS A 171 -20.81 -9.27 -0.37
N GLU A 172 -20.72 -9.61 -1.67
CA GLU A 172 -21.64 -9.16 -2.73
C GLU A 172 -21.96 -7.66 -2.72
N GLY A 173 -20.91 -6.84 -2.46
CA GLY A 173 -21.04 -5.38 -2.43
C GLY A 173 -21.57 -4.80 -1.12
N ASN A 174 -21.99 -5.64 -0.16
CA ASN A 174 -22.49 -5.23 1.15
C ASN A 174 -21.42 -5.37 2.25
N ILE A 175 -21.52 -4.54 3.27
CA ILE A 175 -20.73 -4.70 4.50
C ILE A 175 -21.47 -5.70 5.40
N VAL A 176 -20.84 -6.83 5.70
CA VAL A 176 -21.37 -7.91 6.53
C VAL A 176 -20.76 -7.95 7.93
N LEU A 177 -19.58 -7.33 8.11
CA LEU A 177 -18.94 -7.12 9.40
C LEU A 177 -18.22 -5.77 9.38
N ASP A 178 -18.36 -5.02 10.46
CA ASP A 178 -17.64 -3.75 10.68
C ASP A 178 -17.31 -3.62 12.17
N VAL A 179 -16.06 -3.86 12.53
CA VAL A 179 -15.58 -3.86 13.92
C VAL A 179 -14.37 -2.96 14.09
N CYS A 180 -14.30 -2.22 15.19
CA CYS A 180 -13.22 -1.29 15.48
C CYS A 180 -12.86 -1.25 16.97
N GLY A 181 -11.73 -0.62 17.31
CA GLY A 181 -11.29 -0.41 18.68
C GLY A 181 -11.17 -1.71 19.49
N GLU A 182 -11.76 -1.69 20.71
CA GLU A 182 -11.72 -2.84 21.63
C GLU A 182 -12.47 -4.07 21.08
N GLU A 183 -13.56 -3.86 20.34
CA GLU A 183 -14.29 -4.95 19.72
C GLU A 183 -13.40 -5.72 18.73
N LYS A 184 -12.66 -4.99 17.89
CA LYS A 184 -11.70 -5.63 16.96
C LYS A 184 -10.59 -6.36 17.69
N LYS A 185 -10.05 -5.80 18.77
CA LYS A 185 -8.96 -6.42 19.53
C LYS A 185 -9.37 -7.77 20.15
N ASN A 186 -10.64 -7.92 20.49
CA ASN A 186 -11.18 -9.13 21.09
C ASN A 186 -11.60 -10.17 20.04
N LYS A 187 -11.58 -9.87 18.74
CA LYS A 187 -11.89 -10.81 17.67
C LYS A 187 -10.71 -11.75 17.39
N SER A 188 -11.01 -13.03 17.31
CA SER A 188 -10.09 -14.10 16.89
C SER A 188 -10.24 -14.41 15.39
N ILE A 189 -9.31 -15.20 14.85
CA ILE A 189 -9.43 -15.69 13.46
C ILE A 189 -10.71 -16.55 13.32
N ASP A 190 -11.07 -17.33 14.35
CA ASP A 190 -12.26 -18.18 14.34
C ASP A 190 -13.56 -17.36 14.25
N ASP A 191 -13.61 -16.17 14.86
CA ASP A 191 -14.76 -15.27 14.75
C ASP A 191 -14.96 -14.78 13.30
N TYR A 192 -13.87 -14.47 12.59
CA TYR A 192 -13.93 -14.08 11.17
C TYR A 192 -14.30 -15.28 10.29
N LEU A 193 -13.77 -16.48 10.57
CA LEU A 193 -14.11 -17.71 9.85
C LEU A 193 -15.58 -18.09 10.04
N LYS A 194 -16.10 -17.96 11.25
CA LYS A 194 -17.51 -18.22 11.54
C LYS A 194 -18.41 -17.32 10.70
N GLN A 195 -18.13 -16.01 10.70
CA GLN A 195 -18.88 -15.05 9.90
C GLN A 195 -18.82 -15.38 8.41
N PHE A 196 -17.63 -15.74 7.91
CA PHE A 196 -17.43 -16.14 6.52
C PHE A 196 -18.25 -17.38 6.15
N ASN A 197 -18.25 -18.39 7.02
CA ASN A 197 -18.98 -19.64 6.80
C ASN A 197 -20.51 -19.42 6.84
N GLU A 198 -21.01 -18.60 7.76
CA GLU A 198 -22.44 -18.23 7.84
C GLU A 198 -22.92 -17.62 6.52
N ILE A 199 -22.16 -16.67 5.97
CA ILE A 199 -22.45 -16.04 4.68
C ILE A 199 -22.43 -17.05 3.53
N SER A 200 -21.45 -17.95 3.50
CA SER A 200 -21.33 -18.99 2.46
C SER A 200 -22.49 -19.99 2.49
N ILE A 201 -23.01 -20.32 3.66
CA ILE A 201 -24.16 -21.22 3.82
C ILE A 201 -25.46 -20.53 3.37
N GLU A 202 -25.66 -19.26 3.70
CA GLU A 202 -26.84 -18.49 3.29
C GLU A 202 -26.92 -18.31 1.78
N CYS A 203 -25.77 -18.27 1.09
CA CYS A 203 -25.70 -18.13 -0.38
C CYS A 203 -25.78 -19.46 -1.15
N GLY A 204 -25.92 -20.60 -0.48
CA GLY A 204 -26.25 -21.90 -1.14
C GLY A 204 -25.10 -22.53 -1.94
N ASN A 205 -23.85 -22.32 -1.55
CA ASN A 205 -22.66 -23.04 -2.07
C ASN A 205 -22.11 -24.03 -1.06
#